data_2b6c8e46149b227e62fe880a7cca06e1
#
_entry.id   2b6c8e46149b227e62fe880a7cca06e1
#
_cell.length_a   1.000
_cell.length_b   1.000
_cell.length_c   1.000
_cell.angle_alpha   90.00
_cell.angle_beta   90.00
_cell.angle_gamma   90.00
#
_symmetry.space_group_name_H-M   'P 1'
#
loop_
_entity.id
_entity.type
_entity.pdbx_description
1 polymer ?
#
loop_
_entity_poly.entity_id
_entity_poly.type
_entity_poly.pdbx_seq_one_letter_code
_entity_poly.pdbx_strand_id
1 'polypeptide(L)'
;MSSPQLYQRGDVLLADLPFADVVRSKVRPVLVVQNDVANRLRDNLIVVAFSSRVPSLPLPTQYRVKANSPLAQRAGLVRDCVVDCSVIHTIAKSRIRRKIGSFTGEAMDEVDRCLKISLALA
;
A
#
# COMPACT_ATOMS: atom_id res chain seq x y z
N MET A 1 3.00 18.44 23.13
CA MET A 1 2.02 17.67 22.34
C MET A 1 2.61 17.37 20.96
N SER A 2 2.54 16.13 20.56
CA SER A 2 2.93 15.77 19.21
C SER A 2 1.81 16.14 18.23
N SER A 3 2.19 16.62 17.04
CA SER A 3 1.24 16.84 15.96
C SER A 3 0.63 15.52 15.52
N PRO A 4 -0.64 15.50 15.10
CA PRO A 4 -1.18 14.29 14.52
C PRO A 4 -0.40 13.89 13.27
N GLN A 5 -0.18 12.60 13.12
CA GLN A 5 0.52 12.10 11.95
C GLN A 5 -0.36 12.28 10.71
N LEU A 6 0.18 12.93 9.70
CA LEU A 6 -0.52 13.15 8.43
C LEU A 6 -0.08 12.09 7.43
N TYR A 7 -1.04 11.33 6.92
CA TYR A 7 -0.82 10.35 5.88
C TYR A 7 -1.35 10.88 4.56
N GLN A 8 -0.64 10.56 3.48
CA GLN A 8 -1.00 10.99 2.15
C GLN A 8 -1.17 9.80 1.22
N ARG A 9 -2.02 9.94 0.23
CA ARG A 9 -2.16 8.95 -0.81
C ARG A 9 -0.81 8.73 -1.50
N GLY A 10 -0.41 7.48 -1.61
CA GLY A 10 0.91 7.11 -2.13
C GLY A 10 1.94 6.82 -1.06
N ASP A 11 1.66 7.11 0.20
CA ASP A 11 2.58 6.74 1.29
C ASP A 11 2.69 5.23 1.40
N VAL A 12 3.91 4.74 1.63
CA VAL A 12 4.19 3.34 1.96
C VAL A 12 4.42 3.26 3.46
N LEU A 13 3.60 2.46 4.11
CA LEU A 13 3.57 2.37 5.58
C LEU A 13 3.81 0.93 6.01
N LEU A 14 4.46 0.76 7.17
CA LEU A 14 4.46 -0.52 7.87
C LEU A 14 3.26 -0.53 8.82
N ALA A 15 2.45 -1.57 8.74
CA ALA A 15 1.25 -1.69 9.54
C ALA A 15 1.05 -3.12 10.02
N ASP A 16 0.38 -3.23 11.18
CA ASP A 16 -0.06 -4.53 11.68
C ASP A 16 -1.30 -4.95 10.89
N LEU A 17 -1.16 -6.00 10.09
CA LEU A 17 -2.28 -6.58 9.35
C LEU A 17 -2.70 -7.88 9.97
N PRO A 18 -3.97 -8.05 10.35
CA PRO A 18 -4.46 -9.34 10.80
C PRO A 18 -4.60 -10.29 9.61
N PHE A 19 -4.26 -11.56 9.83
CA PHE A 19 -4.58 -12.62 8.89
C PHE A 19 -5.98 -13.16 9.18
N ALA A 20 -6.71 -13.50 8.13
CA ALA A 20 -8.09 -13.92 8.27
C ALA A 20 -8.28 -15.15 9.14
N ASP A 21 -7.28 -16.02 9.22
CA ASP A 21 -7.35 -17.31 9.88
C ASP A 21 -6.36 -17.49 11.04
N VAL A 22 -5.70 -16.41 11.49
CA VAL A 22 -4.76 -16.46 12.61
C VAL A 22 -5.03 -15.37 13.61
N VAL A 23 -4.79 -15.68 14.87
CA VAL A 23 -4.95 -14.75 15.98
C VAL A 23 -3.87 -13.65 15.95
N ARG A 24 -2.74 -13.93 15.32
CA ARG A 24 -1.62 -12.99 15.27
C ARG A 24 -1.75 -12.01 14.12
N SER A 25 -1.44 -10.78 14.37
CA SER A 25 -1.16 -9.80 13.31
C SER A 25 0.31 -9.87 12.93
N LYS A 26 0.65 -9.41 11.73
CA LYS A 26 2.03 -9.36 11.26
C LYS A 26 2.28 -7.99 10.63
N VAL A 27 3.46 -7.42 10.91
CA VAL A 27 3.85 -6.13 10.34
C VAL A 27 4.17 -6.33 8.86
N ARG A 28 3.49 -5.58 8.00
CA ARG A 28 3.62 -5.67 6.55
C ARG A 28 3.61 -4.28 5.93
N PRO A 29 4.28 -4.09 4.80
CA PRO A 29 4.12 -2.85 4.06
C PRO A 29 2.76 -2.79 3.39
N VAL A 30 2.19 -1.59 3.37
CA VAL A 30 0.94 -1.29 2.68
C VAL A 30 1.08 0.05 1.97
N LEU A 31 0.29 0.23 0.91
CA LEU A 31 0.26 1.47 0.13
C LEU A 31 -1.06 2.18 0.38
N VAL A 32 -1.01 3.45 0.78
CA VAL A 32 -2.22 4.25 0.99
C VAL A 32 -2.81 4.63 -0.36
N VAL A 33 -4.06 4.22 -0.58
CA VAL A 33 -4.79 4.56 -1.80
C VAL A 33 -6.00 5.45 -1.54
N GLN A 34 -6.35 5.67 -0.27
CA GLN A 34 -7.45 6.53 0.11
C GLN A 34 -7.15 7.99 -0.23
N ASN A 35 -8.18 8.75 -0.62
CA ASN A 35 -8.04 10.17 -0.94
C ASN A 35 -7.56 10.98 0.28
N ASP A 36 -6.91 12.13 0.00
CA ASP A 36 -6.26 12.89 1.06
C ASP A 36 -7.22 13.64 1.99
N VAL A 37 -8.42 13.93 1.53
CA VAL A 37 -9.43 14.52 2.42
C VAL A 37 -9.81 13.52 3.52
N ALA A 38 -10.12 12.29 3.12
CA ALA A 38 -10.42 11.23 4.09
C ALA A 38 -9.21 10.88 4.94
N ASN A 39 -8.00 10.91 4.37
CA ASN A 39 -6.77 10.65 5.12
C ASN A 39 -6.60 11.62 6.31
N ARG A 40 -7.06 12.86 6.14
CA ARG A 40 -6.99 13.84 7.22
C ARG A 40 -8.13 13.71 8.24
N LEU A 41 -9.32 13.37 7.76
CA LEU A 41 -10.54 13.47 8.57
C LEU A 41 -10.96 12.16 9.23
N ARG A 42 -10.52 11.02 8.70
CA ARG A 42 -10.95 9.72 9.19
C ARG A 42 -9.88 9.08 10.07
N ASP A 43 -10.31 8.16 10.94
CA ASP A 43 -9.41 7.37 11.78
C ASP A 43 -8.89 6.13 11.06
N ASN A 44 -9.39 5.86 9.86
CA ASN A 44 -9.05 4.69 9.06
C ASN A 44 -8.41 5.11 7.75
N LEU A 45 -7.60 4.21 7.19
CA LEU A 45 -7.00 4.35 5.86
C LEU A 45 -7.40 3.17 5.00
N ILE A 46 -7.72 3.43 3.74
CA ILE A 46 -7.86 2.39 2.73
C ILE A 46 -6.48 2.17 2.11
N VAL A 47 -6.01 0.92 2.17
CA VAL A 47 -4.67 0.55 1.71
C VAL A 47 -4.75 -0.69 0.82
N VAL A 48 -3.73 -0.90 0.00
CA VAL A 48 -3.53 -2.15 -0.74
C VAL A 48 -2.27 -2.82 -0.22
N ALA A 49 -2.24 -4.15 -0.35
CA ALA A 49 -1.14 -4.95 0.17
C ALA A 49 -0.01 -5.05 -0.84
N PHE A 50 1.20 -5.23 -0.34
CA PHE A 50 2.33 -5.71 -1.12
C PHE A 50 2.48 -7.21 -0.91
N SER A 51 2.81 -7.93 -1.98
CA SER A 51 3.07 -9.36 -1.91
C SER A 51 4.49 -9.65 -2.39
N SER A 52 5.22 -10.47 -1.62
CA SER A 52 6.54 -10.95 -2.05
C SER A 52 6.44 -12.12 -3.03
N ARG A 53 5.26 -12.65 -3.25
CA ARG A 53 5.02 -13.67 -4.28
C ARG A 53 4.88 -12.97 -5.62
N VAL A 54 5.98 -12.89 -6.36
CA VAL A 54 5.99 -12.22 -7.66
C VAL A 54 5.77 -13.27 -8.73
N PRO A 55 4.62 -13.24 -9.43
CA PRO A 55 4.42 -14.20 -10.54
C PRO A 55 5.36 -13.87 -11.70
N SER A 56 5.66 -14.88 -12.52
CA SER A 56 6.50 -14.67 -13.71
C SER A 56 5.89 -13.64 -14.65
N LEU A 57 4.56 -13.57 -14.67
CA LEU A 57 3.82 -12.56 -15.42
C LEU A 57 2.77 -11.97 -14.48
N PRO A 58 2.93 -10.70 -14.05
CA PRO A 58 1.97 -10.07 -13.14
C PRO A 58 0.57 -10.02 -13.74
N LEU A 59 -0.43 -10.18 -12.88
CA LEU A 59 -1.83 -10.04 -13.27
C LEU A 59 -2.13 -8.55 -13.56
N PRO A 60 -3.18 -8.26 -14.33
CA PRO A 60 -3.57 -6.85 -14.60
C PRO A 60 -3.87 -6.04 -13.34
N THR A 61 -4.17 -6.70 -12.22
CA THR A 61 -4.43 -6.05 -10.93
C THR A 61 -3.16 -5.91 -10.08
N GLN A 62 -2.00 -6.26 -10.64
CA GLN A 62 -0.72 -6.22 -9.92
C GLN A 62 0.27 -5.31 -10.62
N TYR A 63 1.03 -4.56 -9.83
CA TYR A 63 2.11 -3.70 -10.33
C TYR A 63 3.42 -4.14 -9.70
N ARG A 64 4.39 -4.52 -10.54
CA ARG A 64 5.67 -5.05 -10.06
C ARG A 64 6.62 -3.94 -9.62
N VAL A 65 7.25 -4.15 -8.47
CA VAL A 65 8.32 -3.30 -7.95
C VAL A 65 9.57 -4.15 -7.83
N LYS A 66 10.61 -3.83 -8.63
CA LYS A 66 11.88 -4.55 -8.59
C LYS A 66 12.75 -4.02 -7.47
N ALA A 67 13.39 -4.94 -6.73
CA ALA A 67 14.38 -4.57 -5.73
C ALA A 67 15.48 -3.70 -6.37
N ASN A 68 16.00 -2.75 -5.61
CA ASN A 68 17.07 -1.85 -6.03
C ASN A 68 16.70 -0.89 -7.17
N SER A 69 15.45 -0.90 -7.63
CA SER A 69 14.99 0.11 -8.58
C SER A 69 14.84 1.47 -7.88
N PRO A 70 14.83 2.59 -8.65
CA PRO A 70 14.56 3.90 -8.04
C PRO A 70 13.24 3.94 -7.27
N LEU A 71 12.20 3.29 -7.80
CA LEU A 71 10.90 3.23 -7.11
C LEU A 71 11.01 2.47 -5.79
N ALA A 72 11.67 1.30 -5.79
CA ALA A 72 11.84 0.51 -4.57
C ALA A 72 12.60 1.31 -3.50
N GLN A 73 13.66 2.00 -3.89
CA GLN A 73 14.45 2.81 -2.96
C GLN A 73 13.61 3.94 -2.35
N ARG A 74 12.85 4.64 -3.18
CA ARG A 74 11.98 5.73 -2.73
C ARG A 74 10.86 5.24 -1.84
N ALA A 75 10.34 4.05 -2.14
CA ALA A 75 9.25 3.44 -1.39
C ALA A 75 9.71 2.72 -0.11
N GLY A 76 11.02 2.58 0.10
CA GLY A 76 11.56 1.86 1.25
C GLY A 76 11.40 0.35 1.16
N LEU A 77 11.27 -0.19 -0.05
CA LEU A 77 11.09 -1.62 -0.30
C LEU A 77 12.43 -2.24 -0.69
N VAL A 78 12.80 -3.34 -0.02
CA VAL A 78 14.13 -3.96 -0.19
C VAL A 78 14.07 -5.25 -0.99
N ARG A 79 12.89 -5.77 -1.32
CA ARG A 79 12.71 -7.04 -2.04
C ARG A 79 11.85 -6.83 -3.26
N ASP A 80 12.00 -7.74 -4.24
CA ASP A 80 11.03 -7.83 -5.33
C ASP A 80 9.65 -8.08 -4.75
N CYS A 81 8.67 -7.34 -5.22
CA CYS A 81 7.29 -7.50 -4.77
C CYS A 81 6.34 -6.99 -5.84
N VAL A 82 5.06 -7.23 -5.60
CA VAL A 82 3.99 -6.63 -6.40
C VAL A 82 3.06 -5.86 -5.46
N VAL A 83 2.56 -4.72 -5.95
CA VAL A 83 1.40 -4.08 -5.35
C VAL A 83 0.19 -4.87 -5.81
N ASP A 84 -0.54 -5.49 -4.88
CA ASP A 84 -1.67 -6.34 -5.23
C ASP A 84 -2.97 -5.58 -4.98
N CYS A 85 -3.51 -4.99 -6.05
CA CYS A 85 -4.72 -4.18 -5.96
C CYS A 85 -6.00 -5.01 -5.85
N SER A 86 -5.89 -6.33 -5.81
CA SER A 86 -7.02 -7.19 -5.45
C SER A 86 -7.13 -7.43 -3.95
N VAL A 87 -6.12 -7.02 -3.17
CA VAL A 87 -6.10 -7.17 -1.71
C VAL A 87 -6.17 -5.77 -1.09
N ILE A 88 -7.39 -5.34 -0.82
CA ILE A 88 -7.68 -4.00 -0.32
C ILE A 88 -8.15 -4.12 1.12
N HIS A 89 -7.58 -3.32 2.01
CA HIS A 89 -7.92 -3.31 3.42
C HIS A 89 -8.32 -1.91 3.86
N THR A 90 -9.22 -1.84 4.83
CA THR A 90 -9.44 -0.62 5.61
C THR A 90 -8.84 -0.88 6.99
N ILE A 91 -7.84 -0.10 7.37
CA ILE A 91 -7.15 -0.29 8.64
C ILE A 91 -7.25 0.96 9.51
N ALA A 92 -7.28 0.75 10.82
CA ALA A 92 -7.23 1.86 11.76
C ALA A 92 -5.83 2.47 11.75
N LYS A 93 -5.76 3.80 11.87
CA LYS A 93 -4.47 4.51 11.97
C LYS A 93 -3.62 4.00 13.13
N SER A 94 -4.25 3.52 14.19
CA SER A 94 -3.54 2.96 15.35
C SER A 94 -2.73 1.70 15.02
N ARG A 95 -2.99 1.04 13.89
CA ARG A 95 -2.23 -0.14 13.44
C ARG A 95 -0.97 0.23 12.68
N ILE A 96 -0.78 1.50 12.35
CA ILE A 96 0.37 1.94 11.57
C ILE A 96 1.57 2.09 12.49
N ARG A 97 2.67 1.47 12.12
CA ARG A 97 3.93 1.54 12.87
C ARG A 97 4.74 2.76 12.46
N ARG A 98 4.97 2.93 11.15
CA ARG A 98 5.71 4.06 10.61
C ARG A 98 5.61 4.13 9.09
N LYS A 99 5.91 5.30 8.56
CA LYS A 99 6.08 5.50 7.13
C LYS A 99 7.49 5.08 6.72
N ILE A 100 7.62 4.31 5.64
CA ILE A 100 8.92 3.87 5.14
C ILE A 100 9.28 4.48 3.78
N GLY A 101 8.33 5.12 3.11
CA GLY A 101 8.59 5.75 1.83
C GLY A 101 7.29 6.18 1.16
N SER A 102 7.38 6.43 -0.13
CA SER A 102 6.24 6.85 -0.93
C SER A 102 6.41 6.45 -2.39
N PHE A 103 5.28 6.33 -3.08
CA PHE A 103 5.26 6.17 -4.53
C PHE A 103 5.21 7.54 -5.20
N THR A 104 5.89 7.65 -6.35
CA THR A 104 5.79 8.84 -7.21
C THR A 104 4.45 8.89 -7.93
N GLY A 105 4.12 10.04 -8.53
CA GLY A 105 2.90 10.18 -9.30
C GLY A 105 2.77 9.18 -10.43
N GLU A 106 3.86 8.92 -11.16
CA GLU A 106 3.88 7.93 -12.25
C GLU A 106 3.56 6.52 -11.75
N ALA A 107 4.15 6.12 -10.64
CA ALA A 107 3.85 4.80 -10.04
C ALA A 107 2.41 4.75 -9.54
N MET A 108 1.89 5.85 -8.98
CA MET A 108 0.50 5.89 -8.54
C MET A 108 -0.47 5.83 -9.73
N ASP A 109 -0.12 6.36 -10.89
CA ASP A 109 -0.94 6.21 -12.09
C ASP A 109 -1.08 4.74 -12.47
N GLU A 110 0.00 3.96 -12.35
CA GLU A 110 -0.05 2.51 -12.60
C GLU A 110 -0.91 1.79 -11.55
N VAL A 111 -0.80 2.19 -10.29
CA VAL A 111 -1.65 1.64 -9.23
C VAL A 111 -3.12 1.98 -9.50
N ASP A 112 -3.43 3.20 -9.92
CA ASP A 112 -4.79 3.61 -10.27
C ASP A 112 -5.36 2.73 -11.37
N ARG A 113 -4.55 2.42 -12.39
CA ARG A 113 -4.97 1.52 -13.47
C ARG A 113 -5.31 0.13 -12.94
N CYS A 114 -4.47 -0.40 -12.07
CA CYS A 114 -4.72 -1.70 -11.44
C CYS A 114 -5.97 -1.70 -10.57
N LEU A 115 -6.20 -0.61 -9.82
CA LEU A 115 -7.41 -0.46 -9.00
C LEU A 115 -8.66 -0.38 -9.84
N LYS A 116 -8.63 0.34 -10.95
CA LYS A 116 -9.77 0.43 -11.88
C LYS A 116 -10.16 -0.96 -12.39
N ILE A 117 -9.16 -1.75 -12.76
CA ILE A 117 -9.40 -3.13 -13.22
C ILE A 117 -9.96 -3.98 -12.09
N SER A 118 -9.33 -3.91 -10.92
CA SER A 118 -9.74 -4.71 -9.76
C SER A 118 -11.18 -4.44 -9.34
N LEU A 119 -11.60 -3.18 -9.41
CA LEU A 119 -12.93 -2.76 -8.97
C LEU A 119 -13.92 -2.61 -10.13
N ALA A 120 -13.51 -2.97 -11.35
CA ALA A 120 -14.33 -2.86 -12.55
C ALA A 120 -14.83 -1.42 -12.80
N LEU A 121 -13.98 -0.44 -12.54
CA LEU A 121 -14.28 0.97 -12.80
C LEU A 121 -13.93 1.31 -14.25
N ALA A 122 -14.74 2.14 -14.86
CA ALA A 122 -14.55 2.56 -16.24
C ALA A 122 -13.27 3.35 -16.46
#